data_8576b52034cb3a80a3d76e48fdc8cab8
#
_entry.id   8576b52034cb3a80a3d76e48fdc8cab8
#
_cell.length_a   1.000
_cell.length_b   1.000
_cell.length_c   1.000
_cell.angle_alpha   90.00
_cell.angle_beta   90.00
_cell.angle_gamma   90.00
#
_symmetry.space_group_name_H-M   'P 1'
#
loop_
_entity.id
_entity.type
_entity.pdbx_description
1 polymer ?
#
loop_
_entity_poly.entity_id
_entity_poly.type
_entity_poly.pdbx_seq_one_letter_code
_entity_poly.pdbx_strand_id
1 'polypeptide(L)'
;MLDSYTRTGLGAVLLAAAFSAQASIGARTAEQMQNNYNATPAQCAGNAVPAHACSGVLLRSTKPSPHYHTWHHSQNSKDKGGVSFSYLRSDIPTTRLAADGRSGFTLYPLLQRPKGSLWYEMLCAWPTDGDSWERDTRGCGDNRQSAEVEAACHEQGVLTAEDWMARFSESGDYKRQCAFDVRRARVPERADAFYQSVRAKQLYAQHMPFPWNEIVIGTWDEANAEKLPIQSFFHIEGEHGALQQAQADQQDWHNTNGTFIPVIRIRLPDNLQENARFSYHEGDQAVPAP
;
A
#
# COMPACT_ATOMS: atom_id res chain seq x y z
N MET A 1 44.53 -54.02 -52.87
CA MET A 1 43.74 -54.60 -51.75
C MET A 1 44.06 -53.87 -50.48
N LEU A 2 43.26 -52.98 -50.10
CA LEU A 2 43.29 -52.37 -48.77
C LEU A 2 41.92 -51.71 -48.57
N ASP A 3 41.14 -52.35 -47.73
CA ASP A 3 39.80 -51.90 -47.36
C ASP A 3 39.90 -50.70 -46.42
N SER A 4 39.11 -49.64 -46.73
CA SER A 4 38.97 -48.44 -45.91
C SER A 4 37.65 -48.47 -45.25
N TYR A 5 37.57 -48.77 -43.95
CA TYR A 5 36.37 -48.66 -43.11
C TYR A 5 36.18 -47.20 -42.65
N THR A 6 35.21 -46.57 -43.20
CA THR A 6 34.68 -45.28 -42.70
C THR A 6 33.70 -45.52 -41.53
N ARG A 7 34.09 -45.14 -40.32
CA ARG A 7 33.21 -45.09 -39.16
C ARG A 7 32.49 -43.72 -39.17
N THR A 8 31.21 -43.72 -39.46
CA THR A 8 30.27 -42.59 -39.24
C THR A 8 29.89 -42.55 -37.76
N GLY A 9 30.45 -41.58 -37.04
CA GLY A 9 30.01 -41.26 -35.68
C GLY A 9 28.73 -40.43 -35.69
N LEU A 10 27.61 -41.00 -35.23
CA LEU A 10 26.39 -40.23 -34.91
C LEU A 10 26.65 -39.41 -33.65
N GLY A 11 26.86 -38.12 -33.80
CA GLY A 11 26.82 -37.16 -32.70
C GLY A 11 25.38 -36.90 -32.29
N ALA A 12 24.93 -37.42 -31.15
CA ALA A 12 23.70 -37.06 -30.54
C ALA A 12 23.83 -35.64 -29.96
N VAL A 13 23.20 -34.63 -30.62
CA VAL A 13 23.06 -33.29 -30.08
C VAL A 13 21.93 -33.32 -29.06
N LEU A 14 22.24 -33.35 -27.78
CA LEU A 14 21.34 -33.12 -26.69
C LEU A 14 20.95 -31.63 -26.70
N LEU A 15 19.81 -31.30 -27.28
CA LEU A 15 19.11 -30.02 -27.09
C LEU A 15 18.62 -29.98 -25.63
N ALA A 16 19.36 -29.34 -24.75
CA ALA A 16 18.89 -28.95 -23.46
C ALA A 16 17.86 -27.79 -23.67
N ALA A 17 16.58 -28.13 -23.71
CA ALA A 17 15.51 -27.17 -23.66
C ALA A 17 15.57 -26.48 -22.28
N ALA A 18 16.14 -25.30 -22.22
CA ALA A 18 16.03 -24.43 -21.07
C ALA A 18 14.57 -23.98 -20.96
N PHE A 19 13.75 -24.67 -20.18
CA PHE A 19 12.49 -24.18 -19.72
C PHE A 19 12.79 -22.99 -18.78
N SER A 20 12.74 -21.78 -19.31
CA SER A 20 12.63 -20.58 -18.50
C SER A 20 11.25 -20.67 -17.81
N ALA A 21 11.23 -21.09 -16.56
CA ALA A 21 10.02 -21.08 -15.74
C ALA A 21 9.51 -19.65 -15.71
N GLN A 22 8.44 -19.38 -16.40
CA GLN A 22 7.82 -18.08 -16.42
C GLN A 22 7.23 -17.83 -15.03
N ALA A 23 7.72 -16.80 -14.32
CA ALA A 23 7.25 -16.49 -12.97
C ALA A 23 5.72 -16.36 -12.96
N SER A 24 5.06 -16.95 -11.98
CA SER A 24 3.62 -16.87 -11.81
C SER A 24 3.17 -15.40 -11.60
N ILE A 25 1.89 -15.13 -11.83
CA ILE A 25 1.31 -13.79 -11.58
C ILE A 25 1.62 -13.34 -10.15
N GLY A 26 1.45 -14.22 -9.16
CA GLY A 26 1.72 -13.91 -7.77
C GLY A 26 3.19 -13.59 -7.48
N ALA A 27 4.11 -14.34 -8.07
CA ALA A 27 5.55 -14.08 -7.92
C ALA A 27 5.94 -12.72 -8.51
N ARG A 28 5.43 -12.39 -9.70
CA ARG A 28 5.66 -11.06 -10.31
C ARG A 28 5.04 -9.93 -9.49
N THR A 29 3.87 -10.16 -8.90
CA THR A 29 3.22 -9.17 -8.01
C THR A 29 4.07 -8.92 -6.76
N ALA A 30 4.57 -9.97 -6.11
CA ALA A 30 5.43 -9.83 -4.94
C ALA A 30 6.75 -9.09 -5.28
N GLU A 31 7.38 -9.44 -6.40
CA GLU A 31 8.58 -8.76 -6.88
C GLU A 31 8.32 -7.28 -7.17
N GLN A 32 7.22 -6.96 -7.85
CA GLN A 32 6.82 -5.58 -8.13
C GLN A 32 6.58 -4.79 -6.84
N MET A 33 5.88 -5.38 -5.86
CA MET A 33 5.66 -4.74 -4.55
C MET A 33 6.99 -4.50 -3.82
N GLN A 34 7.92 -5.46 -3.85
CA GLN A 34 9.24 -5.29 -3.24
C GLN A 34 10.04 -4.18 -3.94
N ASN A 35 10.00 -4.12 -5.26
CA ASN A 35 10.67 -3.07 -6.03
C ASN A 35 10.08 -1.69 -5.73
N ASN A 36 8.75 -1.58 -5.67
CA ASN A 36 8.07 -0.35 -5.29
C ASN A 36 8.40 0.08 -3.86
N TYR A 37 8.43 -0.87 -2.92
CA TYR A 37 8.81 -0.63 -1.53
C TYR A 37 10.25 -0.09 -1.41
N ASN A 38 11.17 -0.61 -2.19
CA ASN A 38 12.58 -0.22 -2.18
C ASN A 38 12.83 1.11 -2.92
N ALA A 39 11.92 1.53 -3.79
CA ALA A 39 12.04 2.78 -4.54
C ALA A 39 11.69 3.98 -3.64
N THR A 40 12.57 4.98 -3.58
CA THR A 40 12.45 6.14 -2.68
C THR A 40 12.46 7.50 -3.38
N PRO A 41 11.84 7.68 -4.55
CA PRO A 41 11.77 9.01 -5.19
C PRO A 41 10.94 9.96 -4.32
N ALA A 42 11.29 11.23 -4.33
CA ALA A 42 10.45 12.27 -3.72
C ALA A 42 9.13 12.44 -4.46
N GLN A 43 9.18 12.29 -5.79
CA GLN A 43 8.04 12.46 -6.70
C GLN A 43 8.23 11.56 -7.93
N CYS A 44 7.15 11.32 -8.66
CA CYS A 44 7.18 10.56 -9.92
C CYS A 44 7.21 11.50 -11.14
N ALA A 45 7.53 10.95 -12.30
CA ALA A 45 7.37 11.59 -13.62
C ALA A 45 7.85 13.06 -13.68
N GLY A 46 9.08 13.32 -13.24
CA GLY A 46 9.67 14.66 -13.36
C GLY A 46 9.03 15.70 -12.44
N ASN A 47 8.67 15.33 -11.24
CA ASN A 47 8.10 16.19 -10.19
C ASN A 47 6.61 16.57 -10.39
N ALA A 48 5.90 15.91 -11.28
CA ALA A 48 4.50 16.24 -11.55
C ALA A 48 3.50 15.36 -10.82
N VAL A 49 3.92 14.21 -10.25
CA VAL A 49 3.03 13.19 -9.67
C VAL A 49 3.51 12.80 -8.28
N PRO A 50 2.60 12.61 -7.31
CA PRO A 50 2.97 12.15 -5.97
C PRO A 50 3.72 10.82 -5.98
N ALA A 51 4.67 10.65 -5.06
CA ALA A 51 5.56 9.49 -5.00
C ALA A 51 4.83 8.14 -4.91
N HIS A 52 3.64 8.09 -4.30
CA HIS A 52 2.84 6.85 -4.20
C HIS A 52 2.44 6.26 -5.56
N ALA A 53 2.50 7.03 -6.63
CA ALA A 53 2.16 6.55 -7.97
C ALA A 53 3.28 5.71 -8.63
N CYS A 54 4.50 5.73 -8.09
CA CYS A 54 5.63 4.97 -8.64
C CYS A 54 6.51 4.32 -7.56
N SER A 55 6.17 4.46 -6.28
CA SER A 55 6.95 3.88 -5.19
C SER A 55 6.08 3.54 -4.00
N GLY A 56 6.65 2.80 -3.06
CA GLY A 56 5.95 2.33 -1.88
C GLY A 56 4.79 1.38 -2.18
N VAL A 57 4.13 0.94 -1.15
CA VAL A 57 2.96 0.06 -1.20
C VAL A 57 1.85 0.67 -0.35
N LEU A 58 0.72 0.96 -0.97
CA LEU A 58 -0.52 1.34 -0.27
C LEU A 58 -1.27 0.08 0.13
N LEU A 59 -1.51 -0.09 1.42
CA LEU A 59 -2.21 -1.24 1.93
C LEU A 59 -3.21 -0.86 3.02
N ARG A 60 -4.32 -1.56 3.00
CA ARG A 60 -5.37 -1.46 4.01
C ARG A 60 -5.45 -2.75 4.79
N SER A 61 -5.31 -2.68 6.09
CA SER A 61 -5.69 -3.78 6.96
C SER A 61 -7.19 -3.79 7.20
N THR A 62 -7.77 -4.98 7.23
CA THR A 62 -9.21 -5.20 7.35
C THR A 62 -9.51 -6.14 8.51
N LYS A 63 -10.76 -6.06 8.99
CA LYS A 63 -11.31 -7.02 9.95
C LYS A 63 -12.48 -7.76 9.29
N PRO A 64 -12.69 -9.05 9.60
CA PRO A 64 -13.84 -9.78 9.12
C PRO A 64 -15.14 -9.03 9.41
N SER A 65 -16.05 -9.01 8.45
CA SER A 65 -17.39 -8.47 8.64
C SER A 65 -18.43 -9.40 8.02
N PRO A 66 -19.50 -9.72 8.74
CA PRO A 66 -20.62 -10.49 8.19
C PRO A 66 -21.55 -9.63 7.32
N HIS A 67 -21.35 -8.32 7.26
CA HIS A 67 -22.30 -7.38 6.67
C HIS A 67 -21.83 -6.80 5.33
N TYR A 68 -20.54 -6.89 5.01
CA TYR A 68 -19.97 -6.36 3.78
C TYR A 68 -18.64 -7.05 3.46
N HIS A 69 -18.27 -7.05 2.20
CA HIS A 69 -16.96 -7.53 1.77
C HIS A 69 -15.85 -6.69 2.40
N THR A 70 -14.78 -7.32 2.89
CA THR A 70 -13.69 -6.62 3.57
C THR A 70 -12.98 -5.61 2.65
N TRP A 71 -13.01 -5.85 1.35
CA TRP A 71 -12.47 -4.99 0.31
C TRP A 71 -13.42 -3.85 -0.11
N HIS A 72 -14.66 -3.80 0.39
CA HIS A 72 -15.54 -2.64 0.25
C HIS A 72 -15.26 -1.60 1.35
N HIS A 73 -15.55 -0.35 1.04
CA HIS A 73 -15.64 0.67 2.07
C HIS A 73 -16.98 0.56 2.80
N SER A 74 -16.95 0.68 4.11
CA SER A 74 -18.17 0.74 4.91
C SER A 74 -18.83 2.12 4.82
N GLN A 75 -20.12 2.22 5.13
CA GLN A 75 -20.80 3.51 5.29
C GLN A 75 -20.08 4.37 6.34
N ASN A 76 -19.61 3.76 7.42
CA ASN A 76 -18.84 4.46 8.44
C ASN A 76 -17.56 5.11 7.88
N SER A 77 -16.87 4.47 6.92
CA SER A 77 -15.69 5.07 6.27
C SER A 77 -16.07 6.30 5.44
N LYS A 78 -17.24 6.30 4.78
CA LYS A 78 -17.78 7.47 4.08
C LYS A 78 -18.07 8.60 5.05
N ASP A 79 -18.78 8.28 6.13
CA ASP A 79 -19.19 9.26 7.15
C ASP A 79 -18.00 9.88 7.88
N LYS A 80 -16.89 9.16 7.92
CA LYS A 80 -15.62 9.58 8.52
C LYS A 80 -14.64 10.25 7.52
N GLY A 81 -15.10 10.58 6.33
CA GLY A 81 -14.34 11.35 5.34
C GLY A 81 -13.25 10.57 4.61
N GLY A 82 -13.20 9.23 4.71
CA GLY A 82 -12.26 8.41 3.95
C GLY A 82 -11.91 7.07 4.55
N VAL A 83 -11.23 6.29 3.76
CA VAL A 83 -10.72 4.97 4.12
C VAL A 83 -9.25 5.07 4.45
N SER A 84 -8.85 4.57 5.62
CA SER A 84 -7.47 4.61 6.11
C SER A 84 -6.63 3.51 5.48
N PHE A 85 -5.46 3.89 5.00
CA PHE A 85 -4.41 3.02 4.46
C PHE A 85 -3.09 3.31 5.16
N SER A 86 -2.19 2.35 5.17
CA SER A 86 -0.78 2.57 5.46
C SER A 86 0.00 2.68 4.15
N TYR A 87 1.04 3.49 4.15
CA TYR A 87 1.99 3.59 3.04
C TYR A 87 3.35 3.08 3.50
N LEU A 88 3.74 1.91 2.97
CA LEU A 88 5.03 1.29 3.27
C LEU A 88 6.05 1.66 2.21
N ARG A 89 7.22 2.13 2.66
CA ARG A 89 8.39 2.40 1.83
C ARG A 89 9.65 2.19 2.65
N SER A 90 10.75 1.74 2.06
CA SER A 90 11.95 1.33 2.78
C SER A 90 12.62 2.45 3.60
N ASP A 91 12.40 3.70 3.24
CA ASP A 91 12.88 4.87 3.97
C ASP A 91 11.86 5.46 4.97
N ILE A 92 10.69 4.82 5.11
CA ILE A 92 9.65 5.19 6.07
C ILE A 92 9.59 4.12 7.16
N PRO A 93 10.07 4.38 8.38
CA PRO A 93 10.03 3.42 9.46
C PRO A 93 8.59 3.00 9.78
N THR A 94 8.27 1.72 9.57
CA THR A 94 6.92 1.18 9.75
C THR A 94 7.02 -0.24 10.29
N THR A 95 6.57 -0.46 11.52
CA THR A 95 6.59 -1.77 12.18
C THR A 95 5.20 -2.36 12.39
N ARG A 96 4.15 -1.55 12.18
CA ARG A 96 2.74 -1.96 12.26
C ARG A 96 1.94 -1.28 11.17
N LEU A 97 0.74 -1.74 10.95
CA LEU A 97 -0.21 -1.14 10.02
C LEU A 97 -1.26 -0.31 10.77
N ALA A 98 -1.79 0.71 10.11
CA ALA A 98 -2.94 1.45 10.61
C ALA A 98 -4.09 0.47 10.92
N ALA A 99 -4.84 0.74 12.01
CA ALA A 99 -5.92 -0.10 12.52
C ALA A 99 -5.50 -1.48 13.06
N ASP A 100 -4.22 -1.72 13.31
CA ASP A 100 -3.68 -2.97 13.93
C ASP A 100 -4.14 -4.26 13.22
N GLY A 101 -4.41 -4.17 11.93
CA GLY A 101 -4.88 -5.31 11.16
C GLY A 101 -3.73 -6.20 10.70
N ARG A 102 -4.04 -7.50 10.56
CA ARG A 102 -3.08 -8.56 10.28
C ARG A 102 -3.18 -9.10 8.86
N SER A 103 -4.26 -8.75 8.17
CA SER A 103 -4.55 -9.09 6.78
C SER A 103 -5.33 -7.96 6.12
N GLY A 104 -5.49 -8.03 4.81
CA GLY A 104 -6.23 -7.05 4.05
C GLY A 104 -5.85 -7.05 2.58
N PHE A 105 -5.80 -5.87 1.95
CA PHE A 105 -5.48 -5.76 0.54
C PHE A 105 -4.56 -4.58 0.24
N THR A 106 -3.89 -4.66 -0.92
CA THR A 106 -3.03 -3.61 -1.47
C THR A 106 -3.64 -3.01 -2.72
N LEU A 107 -3.31 -1.77 -3.02
CA LEU A 107 -3.73 -1.10 -4.25
C LEU A 107 -2.59 -1.03 -5.26
N TYR A 108 -2.94 -1.10 -6.56
CA TYR A 108 -2.00 -0.75 -7.62
C TYR A 108 -1.58 0.71 -7.49
N PRO A 109 -0.31 1.04 -7.73
CA PRO A 109 0.10 2.42 -7.98
C PRO A 109 -0.69 3.01 -9.16
N LEU A 110 -1.02 4.30 -9.09
CA LEU A 110 -1.85 4.95 -10.13
C LEU A 110 -1.29 4.82 -11.54
N LEU A 111 0.03 4.90 -11.70
CA LEU A 111 0.67 4.76 -13.02
C LEU A 111 0.64 3.33 -13.57
N GLN A 112 0.38 2.33 -12.73
CA GLN A 112 0.41 0.91 -13.09
C GLN A 112 -0.99 0.29 -13.11
N ARG A 113 -2.04 1.08 -12.88
CA ARG A 113 -3.40 0.54 -12.86
C ARG A 113 -3.78 -0.09 -14.20
N PRO A 114 -4.51 -1.20 -14.19
CA PRO A 114 -5.08 -1.78 -15.39
C PRO A 114 -5.93 -0.77 -16.16
N LYS A 115 -6.01 -0.91 -17.48
CA LYS A 115 -6.89 -0.09 -18.30
C LYS A 115 -8.34 -0.21 -17.84
N GLY A 116 -9.00 0.92 -17.68
CA GLY A 116 -10.43 1.01 -17.37
C GLY A 116 -10.71 1.31 -15.92
N SER A 117 -11.62 2.16 -15.68
CA SER A 117 -12.48 2.49 -14.53
C SER A 117 -11.99 2.34 -13.07
N LEU A 118 -10.78 1.88 -12.80
CA LEU A 118 -10.31 1.71 -11.43
C LEU A 118 -9.78 3.04 -10.91
N TRP A 119 -10.46 3.59 -9.93
CA TRP A 119 -10.18 4.91 -9.43
C TRP A 119 -10.16 4.97 -7.90
N TYR A 120 -9.27 5.74 -7.36
CA TYR A 120 -9.30 6.23 -5.99
C TYR A 120 -8.70 7.64 -5.94
N GLU A 121 -9.14 8.42 -5.00
CA GLU A 121 -8.59 9.74 -4.72
C GLU A 121 -7.85 9.71 -3.39
N MET A 122 -6.58 10.12 -3.39
CA MET A 122 -5.86 10.35 -2.16
C MET A 122 -6.30 11.70 -1.60
N LEU A 123 -6.78 11.69 -0.37
CA LEU A 123 -7.32 12.88 0.28
C LEU A 123 -6.29 13.54 1.19
N CYS A 124 -5.78 12.78 2.16
CA CYS A 124 -4.92 13.28 3.22
C CYS A 124 -3.78 12.32 3.50
N ALA A 125 -2.62 12.86 3.90
CA ALA A 125 -1.48 12.10 4.33
C ALA A 125 -1.04 12.57 5.73
N TRP A 126 -1.23 11.69 6.74
CA TRP A 126 -0.71 11.88 8.09
C TRP A 126 0.66 11.24 8.24
N PRO A 127 1.65 11.95 8.79
CA PRO A 127 2.94 11.35 9.14
C PRO A 127 2.82 10.23 10.18
N THR A 128 1.78 10.27 11.01
CA THR A 128 1.48 9.30 12.08
C THR A 128 0.02 8.83 11.98
N ASP A 129 -0.65 8.57 13.09
CA ASP A 129 -2.05 8.17 13.19
C ASP A 129 -2.97 9.38 12.99
N GLY A 130 -3.86 9.31 12.02
CA GLY A 130 -4.89 10.33 11.78
C GLY A 130 -6.14 10.16 12.63
N ASP A 131 -6.19 9.13 13.48
CA ASP A 131 -7.34 8.75 14.31
C ASP A 131 -8.69 8.78 13.56
N SER A 132 -8.79 7.93 12.56
CA SER A 132 -9.91 7.90 11.59
C SER A 132 -11.29 7.69 12.22
N TRP A 133 -11.36 7.24 13.47
CA TRP A 133 -12.61 7.05 14.20
C TRP A 133 -13.26 8.37 14.65
N GLU A 134 -12.45 9.40 14.85
CA GLU A 134 -12.88 10.68 15.40
C GLU A 134 -12.82 11.83 14.37
N ARG A 135 -12.43 11.51 13.15
CA ARG A 135 -12.30 12.45 12.06
C ARG A 135 -13.67 12.90 11.52
N ASP A 136 -13.80 14.16 11.19
CA ASP A 136 -14.97 14.65 10.46
C ASP A 136 -14.89 14.30 8.95
N THR A 137 -15.94 14.69 8.20
CA THR A 137 -16.05 14.45 6.75
C THR A 137 -15.04 15.21 5.91
N ARG A 138 -14.30 16.18 6.45
CA ARG A 138 -13.26 16.95 5.74
C ARG A 138 -11.96 16.19 5.57
N GLY A 139 -11.75 15.19 6.38
CA GLY A 139 -10.72 14.18 6.19
C GLY A 139 -9.30 14.53 6.63
N CYS A 140 -8.88 15.80 6.62
CA CYS A 140 -7.48 16.18 6.85
C CYS A 140 -7.23 16.94 8.17
N GLY A 141 -8.25 17.21 8.95
CA GLY A 141 -8.17 17.82 10.28
C GLY A 141 -8.47 16.81 11.40
N ASP A 142 -8.17 17.21 12.62
CA ASP A 142 -8.59 16.51 13.84
C ASP A 142 -9.90 17.13 14.36
N ASN A 143 -10.96 16.35 14.44
CA ASN A 143 -12.29 16.82 14.83
C ASN A 143 -12.58 16.77 16.34
N ARG A 144 -11.63 16.33 17.15
CA ARG A 144 -11.83 16.20 18.61
C ARG A 144 -11.77 17.52 19.38
N GLN A 145 -11.39 18.60 18.69
CA GLN A 145 -11.23 19.92 19.33
C GLN A 145 -11.91 21.03 18.54
N SER A 146 -11.63 22.28 18.83
CA SER A 146 -12.22 23.43 18.14
C SER A 146 -12.02 23.38 16.62
N ALA A 147 -12.87 24.11 15.89
CA ALA A 147 -12.80 24.22 14.43
C ALA A 147 -11.40 24.61 13.89
N GLU A 148 -10.57 25.22 14.69
CA GLU A 148 -9.21 25.61 14.34
C GLU A 148 -8.27 24.39 14.22
N VAL A 149 -8.54 23.31 14.95
CA VAL A 149 -7.74 22.07 14.93
C VAL A 149 -8.22 21.10 13.85
N GLU A 150 -9.42 21.30 13.33
CA GLU A 150 -9.96 20.49 12.24
C GLU A 150 -9.38 20.85 10.86
N ALA A 151 -8.66 21.96 10.76
CA ALA A 151 -8.08 22.42 9.52
C ALA A 151 -6.87 21.57 9.07
N ALA A 152 -6.74 21.38 7.77
CA ALA A 152 -5.55 20.75 7.19
C ALA A 152 -4.28 21.55 7.51
N CYS A 153 -3.13 20.91 7.47
CA CYS A 153 -1.83 21.51 7.83
C CYS A 153 -1.60 22.88 7.17
N HIS A 154 -1.89 22.99 5.89
CA HIS A 154 -1.69 24.23 5.16
C HIS A 154 -2.57 25.39 5.62
N GLU A 155 -3.78 25.10 6.08
CA GLU A 155 -4.72 26.10 6.64
C GLU A 155 -4.23 26.62 8.00
N GLN A 156 -3.42 25.82 8.67
CA GLN A 156 -2.76 26.15 9.94
C GLN A 156 -1.37 26.77 9.76
N GLY A 157 -0.94 27.03 8.51
CA GLY A 157 0.40 27.55 8.21
C GLY A 157 1.53 26.52 8.28
N VAL A 158 1.22 25.24 8.39
CA VAL A 158 2.18 24.13 8.39
C VAL A 158 2.34 23.66 6.94
N LEU A 159 3.40 24.07 6.27
CA LEU A 159 3.63 23.84 4.84
C LEU A 159 4.69 22.78 4.57
N THR A 160 5.65 22.62 5.48
CA THR A 160 6.79 21.73 5.33
C THR A 160 6.84 20.67 6.41
N ALA A 161 7.66 19.65 6.20
CA ALA A 161 7.95 18.62 7.20
C ALA A 161 8.59 19.23 8.45
N GLU A 162 9.46 20.22 8.27
CA GLU A 162 10.13 20.94 9.34
C GLU A 162 9.14 21.78 10.17
N ASP A 163 8.15 22.44 9.54
CA ASP A 163 7.07 23.14 10.24
C ASP A 163 6.23 22.17 11.07
N TRP A 164 5.92 21.00 10.48
CA TRP A 164 5.16 19.93 11.15
C TRP A 164 5.92 19.42 12.39
N MET A 165 7.23 19.17 12.24
CA MET A 165 8.09 18.76 13.34
C MET A 165 8.18 19.83 14.43
N ALA A 166 8.37 21.09 14.07
CA ALA A 166 8.43 22.19 15.02
C ALA A 166 7.14 22.31 15.84
N ARG A 167 5.99 22.00 15.25
CA ARG A 167 4.70 22.13 15.91
C ARG A 167 4.31 20.90 16.74
N PHE A 168 4.66 19.68 16.31
CA PHE A 168 4.11 18.44 16.87
C PHE A 168 5.13 17.50 17.51
N SER A 169 6.44 17.71 17.32
CA SER A 169 7.46 16.79 17.86
C SER A 169 7.50 16.75 19.39
N GLU A 170 7.10 17.82 20.06
CA GLU A 170 7.07 17.92 21.53
C GLU A 170 5.70 17.54 22.11
N SER A 171 4.66 17.44 21.29
CA SER A 171 3.35 17.02 21.77
C SER A 171 3.40 15.53 22.05
N GLY A 172 3.21 15.11 23.27
CA GLY A 172 3.06 13.69 23.62
C GLY A 172 1.77 13.06 23.02
N ASP A 173 0.97 13.84 22.31
CA ASP A 173 -0.27 13.41 21.69
C ASP A 173 -0.12 13.37 20.16
N TYR A 174 0.36 12.23 19.64
CA TYR A 174 0.51 11.95 18.20
C TYR A 174 -0.83 11.96 17.43
N LYS A 175 -1.95 11.97 18.14
CA LYS A 175 -3.30 11.95 17.54
C LYS A 175 -3.86 13.35 17.29
N ARG A 176 -3.23 14.38 17.81
CA ARG A 176 -3.69 15.78 17.67
C ARG A 176 -2.83 16.54 16.67
N GLN A 177 -2.81 16.04 15.44
CA GLN A 177 -1.96 16.57 14.40
C GLN A 177 -2.80 16.87 13.16
N CYS A 178 -2.33 17.78 12.32
CA CYS A 178 -2.92 17.97 11.01
C CYS A 178 -2.30 17.03 9.98
N ALA A 179 -3.03 16.74 8.91
CA ALA A 179 -2.54 16.05 7.73
C ALA A 179 -2.18 17.04 6.62
N PHE A 180 -1.28 16.59 5.75
CA PHE A 180 -1.04 17.26 4.48
C PHE A 180 -2.19 16.94 3.52
N ASP A 181 -2.87 17.98 3.01
CA ASP A 181 -3.98 17.83 2.07
C ASP A 181 -3.45 17.56 0.66
N VAL A 182 -3.67 16.34 0.16
CA VAL A 182 -3.22 15.88 -1.16
C VAL A 182 -4.26 16.13 -2.25
N ARG A 183 -5.48 16.60 -1.92
CA ARG A 183 -6.55 16.89 -2.88
C ARG A 183 -6.33 18.16 -3.70
N ARG A 184 -5.41 19.01 -3.28
CA ARG A 184 -5.24 20.33 -3.87
C ARG A 184 -5.10 20.31 -5.38
N ALA A 185 -5.70 21.30 -6.02
CA ALA A 185 -6.06 21.31 -7.42
C ALA A 185 -4.89 21.25 -8.43
N ARG A 186 -3.65 21.53 -8.00
CA ARG A 186 -2.48 21.50 -8.88
C ARG A 186 -1.62 20.27 -8.59
N VAL A 187 -1.28 19.55 -9.67
CA VAL A 187 -0.47 18.32 -9.58
C VAL A 187 0.87 18.52 -8.86
N PRO A 188 1.64 19.61 -9.08
CA PRO A 188 2.85 19.88 -8.29
C PRO A 188 2.60 20.04 -6.80
N GLU A 189 1.52 20.71 -6.41
CA GLU A 189 1.17 20.90 -4.99
C GLU A 189 0.78 19.60 -4.31
N ARG A 190 0.08 18.69 -5.02
CA ARG A 190 -0.24 17.34 -4.52
C ARG A 190 1.02 16.52 -4.27
N ALA A 191 1.95 16.56 -5.21
CA ALA A 191 3.21 15.84 -5.13
C ALA A 191 4.04 16.34 -3.94
N ASP A 192 4.10 17.65 -3.74
CA ASP A 192 4.79 18.26 -2.64
C ASP A 192 4.13 17.94 -1.29
N ALA A 193 2.82 18.11 -1.16
CA ALA A 193 2.08 17.79 0.07
C ALA A 193 2.31 16.33 0.51
N PHE A 194 2.26 15.39 -0.43
CA PHE A 194 2.55 14.00 -0.14
C PHE A 194 4.01 13.80 0.29
N TYR A 195 4.95 14.45 -0.40
CA TYR A 195 6.37 14.40 -0.04
C TYR A 195 6.62 14.96 1.36
N GLN A 196 6.00 16.08 1.71
CA GLN A 196 6.14 16.67 3.04
C GLN A 196 5.64 15.74 4.14
N SER A 197 4.55 15.02 3.93
CA SER A 197 4.08 13.99 4.87
C SER A 197 5.07 12.86 5.04
N VAL A 198 5.63 12.34 3.94
CA VAL A 198 6.68 11.31 3.97
C VAL A 198 7.91 11.81 4.72
N ARG A 199 8.35 13.02 4.42
CA ARG A 199 9.51 13.65 5.04
C ARG A 199 9.30 13.89 6.54
N ALA A 200 8.11 14.36 6.93
CA ALA A 200 7.76 14.54 8.34
C ALA A 200 7.79 13.21 9.09
N LYS A 201 7.29 12.12 8.50
CA LYS A 201 7.39 10.77 9.07
C LYS A 201 8.83 10.32 9.27
N GLN A 202 9.71 10.56 8.29
CA GLN A 202 11.14 10.24 8.40
C GLN A 202 11.82 11.02 9.54
N LEU A 203 11.55 12.31 9.64
CA LEU A 203 12.10 13.17 10.70
C LEU A 203 11.56 12.75 12.08
N TYR A 204 10.25 12.52 12.18
CA TYR A 204 9.60 12.14 13.43
C TYR A 204 10.12 10.82 13.98
N ALA A 205 10.39 9.85 13.13
CA ALA A 205 10.93 8.56 13.54
C ALA A 205 12.33 8.64 14.18
N GLN A 206 13.08 9.72 13.96
CA GLN A 206 14.37 9.96 14.61
C GLN A 206 14.21 10.43 16.06
N HIS A 207 13.06 11.00 16.41
CA HIS A 207 12.77 11.54 17.73
C HIS A 207 11.85 10.62 18.54
N MET A 208 10.80 10.12 17.90
CA MET A 208 9.80 9.27 18.51
C MET A 208 9.34 8.20 17.52
N PRO A 209 9.67 6.91 17.76
CA PRO A 209 9.29 5.85 16.84
C PRO A 209 7.78 5.60 16.90
N PHE A 210 7.03 6.22 16.00
CA PHE A 210 5.64 5.87 15.81
C PHE A 210 5.52 4.76 14.75
N PRO A 211 4.74 3.69 15.00
CA PRO A 211 4.84 2.46 14.21
C PRO A 211 4.24 2.52 12.81
N TRP A 212 3.34 3.47 12.48
CA TRP A 212 2.72 3.59 11.15
C TRP A 212 2.52 5.06 10.73
N ASN A 213 2.12 5.25 9.49
CA ASN A 213 1.53 6.46 8.94
C ASN A 213 0.09 6.18 8.50
N GLU A 214 -0.70 7.20 8.27
CA GLU A 214 -2.07 7.02 7.78
C GLU A 214 -2.30 7.86 6.53
N ILE A 215 -2.74 7.18 5.48
CA ILE A 215 -3.17 7.80 4.22
C ILE A 215 -4.67 7.61 4.10
N VAL A 216 -5.40 8.70 3.91
CA VAL A 216 -6.85 8.64 3.72
C VAL A 216 -7.18 8.71 2.25
N ILE A 217 -7.95 7.75 1.81
CA ILE A 217 -8.34 7.57 0.42
C ILE A 217 -9.85 7.60 0.28
N GLY A 218 -10.35 8.40 -0.66
CA GLY A 218 -11.73 8.38 -1.11
C GLY A 218 -11.92 7.26 -2.14
N THR A 219 -12.89 6.38 -1.90
CA THR A 219 -13.15 5.21 -2.74
C THR A 219 -14.62 5.09 -3.14
N TRP A 220 -15.41 6.11 -2.91
CA TRP A 220 -16.87 6.08 -2.97
C TRP A 220 -17.50 6.78 -4.16
N ASP A 221 -16.93 6.66 -5.29
CA ASP A 221 -17.76 6.75 -6.47
C ASP A 221 -18.65 5.51 -6.48
N GLU A 222 -19.91 5.65 -6.11
CA GLU A 222 -20.87 4.53 -5.94
C GLU A 222 -20.99 3.68 -7.20
N ALA A 223 -20.81 4.28 -8.37
CA ALA A 223 -20.77 3.58 -9.64
C ALA A 223 -19.54 2.65 -9.78
N ASN A 224 -18.52 2.80 -8.96
CA ASN A 224 -17.24 2.14 -9.09
C ASN A 224 -16.68 1.52 -7.80
N ALA A 225 -17.45 1.47 -6.71
CA ALA A 225 -17.01 0.90 -5.43
C ALA A 225 -16.51 -0.55 -5.55
N GLU A 226 -17.05 -1.32 -6.49
CA GLU A 226 -16.66 -2.69 -6.81
C GLU A 226 -15.39 -2.78 -7.69
N LYS A 227 -14.82 -1.65 -8.07
CA LYS A 227 -13.70 -1.56 -9.02
C LYS A 227 -12.45 -0.98 -8.40
N LEU A 228 -12.25 -1.16 -7.12
CA LEU A 228 -10.97 -0.79 -6.48
C LEU A 228 -9.81 -1.49 -7.21
N PRO A 229 -8.72 -0.77 -7.49
CA PRO A 229 -7.55 -1.34 -8.14
C PRO A 229 -6.75 -2.21 -7.16
N ILE A 230 -7.36 -3.29 -6.69
CA ILE A 230 -6.71 -4.23 -5.77
C ILE A 230 -5.61 -4.96 -6.54
N GLN A 231 -4.40 -4.88 -6.02
CA GLN A 231 -3.23 -5.55 -6.56
C GLN A 231 -3.03 -6.93 -5.97
N SER A 232 -3.25 -7.05 -4.65
CA SER A 232 -3.15 -8.31 -3.92
C SER A 232 -4.00 -8.26 -2.66
N PHE A 233 -4.40 -9.42 -2.17
CA PHE A 233 -4.66 -9.61 -0.75
C PHE A 233 -3.34 -9.88 -0.03
N PHE A 234 -3.28 -9.67 1.27
CA PHE A 234 -2.08 -9.93 2.03
C PHE A 234 -2.38 -10.48 3.43
N HIS A 235 -1.39 -11.16 3.99
CA HIS A 235 -1.33 -11.46 5.41
C HIS A 235 0.04 -11.09 5.98
N ILE A 236 0.07 -10.72 7.26
CA ILE A 236 1.32 -10.50 7.98
C ILE A 236 1.84 -11.86 8.46
N GLU A 237 3.12 -12.14 8.18
CA GLU A 237 3.80 -13.37 8.57
C GLU A 237 3.83 -13.52 10.09
N GLY A 238 3.52 -14.73 10.58
CA GLY A 238 3.53 -15.03 12.01
C GLY A 238 2.27 -14.63 12.78
N GLU A 239 1.38 -13.85 12.18
CA GLU A 239 0.15 -13.40 12.83
C GLU A 239 -0.95 -14.47 12.77
N HIS A 240 -1.50 -14.79 13.94
CA HIS A 240 -2.53 -15.83 14.07
C HIS A 240 -3.81 -15.47 13.32
N GLY A 241 -4.29 -16.39 12.48
CA GLY A 241 -5.52 -16.23 11.70
C GLY A 241 -5.39 -15.30 10.47
N ALA A 242 -4.26 -14.63 10.27
CA ALA A 242 -4.07 -13.68 9.20
C ALA A 242 -4.14 -14.33 7.80
N LEU A 243 -3.48 -15.48 7.62
CA LEU A 243 -3.51 -16.22 6.36
C LEU A 243 -4.94 -16.68 6.02
N GLN A 244 -5.65 -17.27 6.99
CA GLN A 244 -7.01 -17.75 6.77
C GLN A 244 -7.95 -16.61 6.36
N GLN A 245 -7.78 -15.42 6.95
CA GLN A 245 -8.57 -14.26 6.57
C GLN A 245 -8.23 -13.79 5.15
N ALA A 246 -6.96 -13.70 4.79
CA ALA A 246 -6.56 -13.31 3.44
C ALA A 246 -7.04 -14.30 2.36
N GLN A 247 -7.04 -15.60 2.69
CA GLN A 247 -7.61 -16.65 1.84
C GLN A 247 -9.13 -16.51 1.69
N ALA A 248 -9.84 -16.19 2.77
CA ALA A 248 -11.28 -15.95 2.72
C ALA A 248 -11.61 -14.72 1.86
N ASP A 249 -10.84 -13.65 1.98
CA ASP A 249 -11.00 -12.42 1.17
C ASP A 249 -10.71 -12.69 -0.31
N GLN A 250 -9.68 -13.48 -0.63
CA GLN A 250 -9.37 -13.92 -1.99
C GLN A 250 -10.51 -14.74 -2.60
N GLN A 251 -11.05 -15.71 -1.85
CA GLN A 251 -12.14 -16.55 -2.31
C GLN A 251 -13.42 -15.75 -2.52
N ASP A 252 -13.74 -14.83 -1.60
CA ASP A 252 -14.88 -13.92 -1.70
C ASP A 252 -14.78 -13.03 -2.94
N TRP A 253 -13.59 -12.43 -3.17
CA TRP A 253 -13.33 -11.66 -4.38
C TRP A 253 -13.51 -12.50 -5.65
N HIS A 254 -12.94 -13.70 -5.67
CA HIS A 254 -13.05 -14.58 -6.84
C HIS A 254 -14.48 -14.97 -7.11
N ASN A 255 -15.26 -15.32 -6.10
CA ASN A 255 -16.67 -15.66 -6.23
C ASN A 255 -17.51 -14.48 -6.75
N THR A 256 -17.15 -13.25 -6.35
CA THR A 256 -17.90 -12.05 -6.72
C THR A 256 -17.50 -11.51 -8.09
N ASN A 257 -16.20 -11.52 -8.43
CA ASN A 257 -15.68 -10.84 -9.61
C ASN A 257 -15.14 -11.78 -10.70
N GLY A 258 -15.01 -13.08 -10.41
CA GLY A 258 -14.51 -14.08 -11.37
C GLY A 258 -13.02 -13.92 -11.73
N THR A 259 -12.26 -13.10 -10.99
CA THR A 259 -10.85 -12.80 -11.28
C THR A 259 -9.93 -13.29 -10.17
N PHE A 260 -8.73 -13.72 -10.57
CA PHE A 260 -7.68 -14.10 -9.64
C PHE A 260 -6.90 -12.86 -9.17
N ILE A 261 -6.79 -12.70 -7.85
CA ILE A 261 -5.89 -11.75 -7.19
C ILE A 261 -5.02 -12.54 -6.21
N PRO A 262 -3.68 -12.44 -6.24
CA PRO A 262 -2.82 -13.25 -5.39
C PRO A 262 -2.89 -12.80 -3.92
N VAL A 263 -2.68 -13.77 -3.02
CA VAL A 263 -2.35 -13.50 -1.61
C VAL A 263 -0.84 -13.37 -1.49
N ILE A 264 -0.37 -12.26 -0.95
CA ILE A 264 1.04 -11.95 -0.72
C ILE A 264 1.34 -11.98 0.78
N ARG A 265 2.38 -12.69 1.14
CA ARG A 265 2.91 -12.70 2.49
C ARG A 265 3.77 -11.46 2.71
N ILE A 266 3.50 -10.72 3.77
CA ILE A 266 4.28 -9.56 4.18
C ILE A 266 4.93 -9.84 5.52
N ARG A 267 6.25 -9.79 5.58
CA ARG A 267 6.98 -9.72 6.83
C ARG A 267 7.27 -8.26 7.13
N LEU A 268 6.65 -7.72 8.17
CA LEU A 268 7.00 -6.40 8.69
C LEU A 268 8.32 -6.46 9.46
N PRO A 269 9.07 -5.37 9.52
CA PRO A 269 10.30 -5.32 10.31
C PRO A 269 9.99 -5.39 11.81
N ASP A 270 10.82 -6.06 12.57
CA ASP A 270 10.72 -6.14 14.02
C ASP A 270 11.21 -4.85 14.70
N ASN A 271 12.03 -4.09 13.98
CA ASN A 271 12.59 -2.81 14.41
C ASN A 271 12.77 -1.85 13.24
N LEU A 272 13.07 -0.57 13.53
CA LEU A 272 13.13 0.50 12.53
C LEU A 272 14.36 0.44 11.60
N GLN A 273 15.32 -0.46 11.82
CA GLN A 273 16.50 -0.65 10.99
C GLN A 273 16.33 -1.75 9.96
N GLU A 274 15.29 -2.54 10.08
CA GLU A 274 14.98 -3.62 9.14
C GLU A 274 13.99 -3.16 8.07
N ASN A 275 13.93 -3.93 6.99
CA ASN A 275 13.03 -3.69 5.87
C ASN A 275 11.92 -4.75 5.80
N ALA A 276 10.74 -4.33 5.38
CA ALA A 276 9.66 -5.24 5.06
C ALA A 276 10.03 -6.12 3.85
N ARG A 277 9.46 -7.34 3.81
CA ARG A 277 9.63 -8.29 2.72
C ARG A 277 8.29 -8.74 2.20
N PHE A 278 8.19 -8.87 0.89
CA PHE A 278 7.01 -9.31 0.17
C PHE A 278 7.34 -10.62 -0.54
N SER A 279 6.54 -11.65 -0.32
CA SER A 279 6.76 -12.95 -0.94
C SER A 279 5.46 -13.62 -1.35
N TYR A 280 5.52 -14.40 -2.42
CA TYR A 280 4.41 -15.22 -2.90
C TYR A 280 4.69 -16.69 -2.60
N HIS A 281 3.68 -17.38 -2.09
CA HIS A 281 3.70 -18.81 -1.86
C HIS A 281 2.42 -19.44 -2.40
N GLU A 282 2.54 -20.48 -3.20
CA GLU A 282 1.36 -21.16 -3.75
C GLU A 282 0.48 -21.77 -2.67
N GLY A 283 1.08 -22.28 -1.59
CA GLY A 283 0.33 -22.80 -0.43
C GLY A 283 -0.48 -21.76 0.36
N ASP A 284 -0.25 -20.47 0.13
CA ASP A 284 -1.01 -19.38 0.75
C ASP A 284 -2.28 -19.02 -0.05
N GLN A 285 -2.49 -19.62 -1.23
CA GLN A 285 -3.62 -19.29 -2.09
C GLN A 285 -4.84 -20.16 -1.78
N ALA A 286 -6.02 -19.55 -1.67
CA ALA A 286 -7.31 -20.27 -1.61
C ALA A 286 -7.83 -20.60 -3.03
N VAL A 287 -7.50 -19.75 -4.01
CA VAL A 287 -7.84 -19.90 -5.41
C VAL A 287 -6.57 -20.22 -6.20
N PRO A 288 -6.56 -21.26 -7.03
CA PRO A 288 -5.39 -21.56 -7.86
C PRO A 288 -5.12 -20.43 -8.85
N ALA A 289 -3.84 -20.16 -9.08
CA ALA A 289 -3.42 -19.24 -10.13
C ALA A 289 -3.80 -19.77 -11.52
N PRO A 290 -4.25 -18.92 -12.45
CA PRO A 290 -4.58 -19.33 -13.81
C PRO A 290 -3.36 -19.75 -14.64
#